data_4510fa0d0d88da4c0e6655ba64115380
#
_entry.id   4510fa0d0d88da4c0e6655ba64115380
#
_cell.length_a   1.000
_cell.length_b   1.000
_cell.length_c   1.000
_cell.angle_alpha   90.00
_cell.angle_beta   90.00
_cell.angle_gamma   90.00
#
_symmetry.space_group_name_H-M   'P 1'
#
loop_
_entity.id
_entity.type
_entity.pdbx_description
1 polymer ?
#
loop_
_entity_poly.entity_id
_entity_poly.type
_entity_poly.pdbx_seq_one_letter_code
_entity_poly.pdbx_strand_id
1 'polypeptide(L)'
;KKRIIILSATGILLTSLICLFAFRNVILCHIVDKRATRAEQTYGLQIHYQELRMKGYNEVALQGLSIVPNQRDTLLTLQSVNVKLSFWELLKGEIEVRNVLMNGLAINFIKHDSIANYDFLFFKRQQEAELQPVIESDYANRIDRILNLIYGFLPENGQLRQINITERKDSNFVAVNIPSFIIENNHFQST
;
A
#
# COMPACT_ATOMS: atom_id res chain seq x y z
N LYS A 1 -26.27 -45.36 -3.55
CA LYS A 1 -25.79 -44.40 -4.58
C LYS A 1 -25.69 -42.97 -4.07
N LYS A 2 -26.70 -42.35 -3.42
CA LYS A 2 -26.66 -40.97 -2.89
C LYS A 2 -25.52 -40.72 -1.86
N ARG A 3 -25.26 -41.69 -0.96
CA ARG A 3 -24.17 -41.57 0.03
C ARG A 3 -22.76 -41.53 -0.59
N ILE A 4 -22.54 -42.29 -1.66
CA ILE A 4 -21.26 -42.31 -2.37
C ILE A 4 -21.01 -40.98 -3.08
N ILE A 5 -22.06 -40.41 -3.70
CA ILE A 5 -21.98 -39.10 -4.36
C ILE A 5 -21.67 -38.00 -3.36
N ILE A 6 -22.30 -38.03 -2.18
CA ILE A 6 -22.01 -37.04 -1.10
C ILE A 6 -20.59 -37.21 -0.61
N LEU A 7 -20.11 -38.40 -0.36
CA LEU A 7 -18.74 -38.66 0.08
C LEU A 7 -17.70 -38.23 -0.94
N SER A 8 -17.92 -38.48 -2.23
CA SER A 8 -17.01 -38.02 -3.28
C SER A 8 -17.01 -36.51 -3.43
N ALA A 9 -18.18 -35.86 -3.39
CA ALA A 9 -18.28 -34.38 -3.42
C ALA A 9 -17.56 -33.73 -2.21
N THR A 10 -17.73 -34.29 -1.02
CA THR A 10 -17.04 -33.81 0.18
C THR A 10 -15.52 -33.99 0.08
N GLY A 11 -15.06 -35.13 -0.46
CA GLY A 11 -13.64 -35.37 -0.70
C GLY A 11 -13.03 -34.39 -1.69
N ILE A 12 -13.69 -34.09 -2.80
CA ILE A 12 -13.26 -33.13 -3.81
C ILE A 12 -13.18 -31.72 -3.19
N LEU A 13 -14.20 -31.33 -2.42
CA LEU A 13 -14.22 -30.03 -1.76
C LEU A 13 -13.05 -29.88 -0.76
N LEU A 14 -12.80 -30.90 0.05
CA LEU A 14 -11.72 -30.90 1.02
C LEU A 14 -10.34 -30.80 0.34
N THR A 15 -10.14 -31.58 -0.72
CA THR A 15 -8.91 -31.54 -1.51
C THR A 15 -8.68 -30.18 -2.15
N SER A 16 -9.74 -29.56 -2.69
CA SER A 16 -9.69 -28.22 -3.27
C SER A 16 -9.29 -27.16 -2.22
N LEU A 17 -9.86 -27.22 -1.02
CA LEU A 17 -9.50 -26.33 0.10
C LEU A 17 -8.05 -26.48 0.52
N ILE A 18 -7.54 -27.72 0.61
CA ILE A 18 -6.14 -27.99 0.94
C ILE A 18 -5.21 -27.42 -0.15
N CYS A 19 -5.54 -27.62 -1.42
CA CYS A 19 -4.78 -27.06 -2.54
C CYS A 19 -4.76 -25.51 -2.48
N LEU A 20 -5.90 -24.86 -2.29
CA LEU A 20 -5.97 -23.40 -2.16
C LEU A 20 -5.10 -22.90 -1.00
N PHE A 21 -5.13 -23.59 0.14
CA PHE A 21 -4.31 -23.24 1.29
C PHE A 21 -2.81 -23.44 1.03
N ALA A 22 -2.43 -24.52 0.34
CA ALA A 22 -1.04 -24.80 -0.02
C ALA A 22 -0.47 -23.77 -1.01
N PHE A 23 -1.28 -23.33 -1.99
CA PHE A 23 -0.86 -22.39 -3.03
C PHE A 23 -1.15 -20.92 -2.71
N ARG A 24 -1.67 -20.60 -1.53
CA ARG A 24 -2.09 -19.24 -1.15
C ARG A 24 -1.00 -18.17 -1.36
N ASN A 25 0.26 -18.47 -1.03
CA ASN A 25 1.36 -17.53 -1.22
C ASN A 25 1.66 -17.28 -2.70
N VAL A 26 1.63 -18.32 -3.52
CA VAL A 26 1.84 -18.20 -4.97
C VAL A 26 0.74 -17.35 -5.60
N ILE A 27 -0.51 -17.59 -5.21
CA ILE A 27 -1.66 -16.81 -5.68
C ILE A 27 -1.53 -15.35 -5.25
N LEU A 28 -1.16 -15.10 -3.97
CA LEU A 28 -0.96 -13.75 -3.44
C LEU A 28 0.13 -13.01 -4.23
N CYS A 29 1.32 -13.61 -4.38
CA CYS A 29 2.41 -13.01 -5.13
C CYS A 29 1.99 -12.70 -6.57
N HIS A 30 1.35 -13.64 -7.26
CA HIS A 30 0.90 -13.42 -8.63
C HIS A 30 -0.08 -12.24 -8.76
N ILE A 31 -1.02 -12.10 -7.82
CA ILE A 31 -1.98 -10.97 -7.81
C ILE A 31 -1.26 -9.65 -7.58
N VAL A 32 -0.35 -9.61 -6.61
CA VAL A 32 0.39 -8.38 -6.26
C VAL A 32 1.34 -7.99 -7.38
N ASP A 33 2.11 -8.93 -7.93
CA ASP A 33 3.02 -8.67 -9.05
C ASP A 33 2.27 -8.13 -10.28
N LYS A 34 1.12 -8.71 -10.61
CA LYS A 34 0.29 -8.22 -11.73
C LYS A 34 -0.21 -6.79 -11.50
N ARG A 35 -0.55 -6.44 -10.25
CA ARG A 35 -0.96 -5.07 -9.91
C ARG A 35 0.22 -4.11 -9.88
N ALA A 36 1.37 -4.54 -9.33
CA ALA A 36 2.60 -3.76 -9.32
C ALA A 36 3.05 -3.44 -10.76
N THR A 37 3.15 -4.45 -11.63
CA THR A 37 3.51 -4.26 -13.05
C THR A 37 2.57 -3.29 -13.77
N ARG A 38 1.26 -3.37 -13.48
CA ARG A 38 0.30 -2.42 -14.07
C ARG A 38 0.53 -0.99 -13.55
N ALA A 39 0.82 -0.81 -12.26
CA ALA A 39 1.13 0.47 -11.67
C ALA A 39 2.45 1.03 -12.24
N GLU A 40 3.47 0.18 -12.37
CA GLU A 40 4.76 0.53 -13.00
C GLU A 40 4.58 1.07 -14.43
N GLN A 41 3.78 0.37 -15.25
CA GLN A 41 3.49 0.79 -16.62
C GLN A 41 2.65 2.06 -16.69
N THR A 42 1.70 2.23 -15.76
CA THR A 42 0.77 3.38 -15.78
C THR A 42 1.43 4.65 -15.30
N TYR A 43 2.28 4.56 -14.28
CA TYR A 43 2.86 5.72 -13.58
C TYR A 43 4.34 5.92 -13.84
N GLY A 44 5.02 5.02 -14.57
CA GLY A 44 6.44 5.12 -14.84
C GLY A 44 7.28 5.01 -13.56
N LEU A 45 7.00 4.02 -12.73
CA LEU A 45 7.70 3.78 -11.48
C LEU A 45 8.15 2.32 -11.38
N GLN A 46 9.04 2.02 -10.46
CA GLN A 46 9.51 0.68 -10.14
C GLN A 46 9.10 0.34 -8.71
N ILE A 47 8.45 -0.81 -8.55
CA ILE A 47 8.00 -1.32 -7.25
C ILE A 47 8.82 -2.55 -6.91
N HIS A 48 9.60 -2.48 -5.84
CA HIS A 48 10.40 -3.60 -5.36
C HIS A 48 9.94 -3.99 -3.95
N TYR A 49 9.91 -5.28 -3.65
CA TYR A 49 9.72 -5.78 -2.30
C TYR A 49 10.61 -7.01 -2.07
N GLN A 50 11.01 -7.24 -0.82
CA GLN A 50 11.88 -8.35 -0.47
C GLN A 50 11.10 -9.64 -0.21
N GLU A 51 10.01 -9.54 0.53
CA GLU A 51 9.20 -10.68 0.92
C GLU A 51 7.72 -10.30 0.96
N LEU A 52 6.89 -11.16 0.38
CA LEU A 52 5.44 -11.10 0.46
C LEU A 52 4.91 -12.49 0.80
N ARG A 53 4.20 -12.59 1.91
CA ARG A 53 3.65 -13.86 2.36
C ARG A 53 2.34 -13.71 3.10
N MET A 54 1.53 -14.77 3.05
CA MET A 54 0.37 -14.93 3.90
C MET A 54 0.74 -15.60 5.23
N LYS A 55 0.42 -14.95 6.35
CA LYS A 55 0.51 -15.54 7.69
C LYS A 55 -0.86 -16.07 8.09
N GLY A 56 -0.95 -17.39 8.38
CA GLY A 56 -2.25 -17.99 8.68
C GLY A 56 -3.20 -17.94 7.49
N TYR A 57 -4.44 -17.59 7.70
CA TYR A 57 -5.53 -17.61 6.71
C TYR A 57 -6.02 -16.22 6.28
N ASN A 58 -5.67 -15.18 7.01
CA ASN A 58 -6.21 -13.83 6.78
C ASN A 58 -5.22 -12.68 7.06
N GLU A 59 -3.95 -12.96 7.25
CA GLU A 59 -2.93 -11.93 7.45
C GLU A 59 -1.92 -11.96 6.30
N VAL A 60 -1.66 -10.79 5.72
CA VAL A 60 -0.63 -10.59 4.68
C VAL A 60 0.52 -9.81 5.29
N ALA A 61 1.73 -10.32 5.13
CA ALA A 61 2.97 -9.66 5.53
C ALA A 61 3.79 -9.29 4.30
N LEU A 62 4.20 -8.04 4.20
CA LEU A 62 5.08 -7.49 3.18
C LEU A 62 6.31 -6.89 3.87
N GLN A 63 7.50 -7.14 3.32
CA GLN A 63 8.75 -6.59 3.83
C GLN A 63 9.58 -5.97 2.72
N GLY A 64 10.29 -4.88 3.07
CA GLY A 64 11.25 -4.23 2.20
C GLY A 64 10.65 -3.62 0.94
N LEU A 65 9.45 -3.00 1.05
CA LEU A 65 8.85 -2.28 -0.07
C LEU A 65 9.64 -1.02 -0.39
N SER A 66 9.90 -0.82 -1.67
CA SER A 66 10.50 0.41 -2.22
C SER A 66 9.78 0.81 -3.49
N ILE A 67 9.48 2.10 -3.61
CA ILE A 67 8.87 2.71 -4.81
C ILE A 67 9.82 3.76 -5.33
N VAL A 68 10.29 3.56 -6.56
CA VAL A 68 11.26 4.42 -7.23
C VAL A 68 10.68 4.86 -8.56
N PRO A 69 10.35 6.13 -8.77
CA PRO A 69 9.95 6.65 -10.07
C PRO A 69 11.11 6.55 -11.07
N ASN A 70 10.78 6.30 -12.33
CA ASN A 70 11.81 6.09 -13.37
C ASN A 70 12.78 7.28 -13.46
N GLN A 71 14.09 6.98 -13.40
CA GLN A 71 15.19 7.94 -13.47
C GLN A 71 15.14 9.03 -12.37
N ARG A 72 14.62 8.69 -11.18
CA ARG A 72 14.48 9.62 -10.05
C ARG A 72 14.87 8.97 -8.74
N ASP A 73 14.96 9.78 -7.70
CA ASP A 73 15.23 9.32 -6.34
C ASP A 73 14.07 8.50 -5.77
N THR A 74 14.40 7.62 -4.84
CA THR A 74 13.41 6.79 -4.14
C THR A 74 12.38 7.66 -3.45
N LEU A 75 11.12 7.48 -3.82
CA LEU A 75 10.00 8.22 -3.23
C LEU A 75 9.57 7.63 -1.88
N LEU A 76 9.44 6.31 -1.81
CA LEU A 76 8.91 5.64 -0.64
C LEU A 76 9.68 4.37 -0.33
N THR A 77 9.99 4.18 0.94
CA THR A 77 10.44 2.89 1.48
C THR A 77 9.61 2.50 2.69
N LEU A 78 9.38 1.20 2.86
CA LEU A 78 8.64 0.65 3.97
C LEU A 78 9.33 -0.64 4.43
N GLN A 79 9.76 -0.68 5.69
CA GLN A 79 10.44 -1.85 6.22
C GLN A 79 9.52 -3.06 6.32
N SER A 80 8.34 -2.87 6.92
CA SER A 80 7.37 -3.95 7.03
C SER A 80 5.94 -3.42 7.16
N VAL A 81 5.00 -4.18 6.59
CA VAL A 81 3.57 -4.02 6.86
C VAL A 81 2.91 -5.38 7.02
N ASN A 82 2.07 -5.50 8.04
CA ASN A 82 1.19 -6.63 8.26
C ASN A 82 -0.25 -6.13 8.16
N VAL A 83 -1.00 -6.73 7.27
CA VAL A 83 -2.42 -6.41 7.01
C VAL A 83 -3.27 -7.59 7.42
N LYS A 84 -4.16 -7.39 8.37
CA LYS A 84 -5.14 -8.40 8.78
C LYS A 84 -6.47 -8.14 8.09
N LEU A 85 -6.92 -9.12 7.33
CA LEU A 85 -8.15 -9.06 6.54
C LEU A 85 -9.32 -9.70 7.29
N SER A 86 -10.54 -9.33 6.96
CA SER A 86 -11.74 -9.99 7.45
C SER A 86 -11.90 -11.35 6.77
N PHE A 87 -11.88 -12.43 7.55
CA PHE A 87 -12.01 -13.78 6.99
C PHE A 87 -13.36 -14.01 6.32
N TRP A 88 -14.44 -13.51 6.90
CA TRP A 88 -15.78 -13.70 6.37
C TRP A 88 -16.02 -12.95 5.07
N GLU A 89 -15.47 -11.74 4.95
CA GLU A 89 -15.56 -10.96 3.71
C GLU A 89 -14.69 -11.55 2.60
N LEU A 90 -13.50 -12.10 2.96
CA LEU A 90 -12.69 -12.85 2.01
C LEU A 90 -13.42 -14.06 1.41
N LEU A 91 -14.22 -14.78 2.21
CA LEU A 91 -15.03 -15.89 1.71
C LEU A 91 -16.14 -15.45 0.74
N LYS A 92 -16.59 -14.20 0.85
CA LYS A 92 -17.54 -13.59 -0.11
C LYS A 92 -16.85 -13.02 -1.35
N GLY A 93 -15.51 -13.00 -1.37
CA GLY A 93 -14.69 -12.38 -2.42
C GLY A 93 -14.47 -10.89 -2.23
N GLU A 94 -14.76 -10.35 -1.05
CA GLU A 94 -14.56 -8.96 -0.67
C GLU A 94 -13.28 -8.79 0.14
N ILE A 95 -12.56 -7.68 -0.06
CA ILE A 95 -11.34 -7.36 0.67
C ILE A 95 -11.68 -6.26 1.68
N GLU A 96 -11.85 -6.66 2.94
CA GLU A 96 -12.03 -5.75 4.06
C GLU A 96 -10.79 -5.81 4.96
N VAL A 97 -10.15 -4.66 5.16
CA VAL A 97 -8.97 -4.53 6.02
C VAL A 97 -9.41 -4.22 7.44
N ARG A 98 -9.08 -5.11 8.39
CA ARG A 98 -9.42 -4.93 9.82
C ARG A 98 -8.34 -4.25 10.62
N ASN A 99 -7.08 -4.54 10.30
CA ASN A 99 -5.95 -3.99 11.04
C ASN A 99 -4.74 -3.86 10.13
N VAL A 100 -3.99 -2.78 10.30
CA VAL A 100 -2.70 -2.57 9.65
C VAL A 100 -1.65 -2.24 10.70
N LEU A 101 -0.56 -3.02 10.68
CA LEU A 101 0.64 -2.72 11.44
C LEU A 101 1.74 -2.37 10.46
N MET A 102 2.19 -1.13 10.48
CA MET A 102 3.21 -0.61 9.58
C MET A 102 4.42 -0.14 10.38
N ASN A 103 5.61 -0.45 9.91
CA ASN A 103 6.85 -0.05 10.56
C ASN A 103 7.90 0.42 9.55
N GLY A 104 8.57 1.53 9.90
CA GLY A 104 9.68 2.06 9.11
C GLY A 104 9.23 2.63 7.76
N LEU A 105 8.16 3.44 7.76
CA LEU A 105 7.73 4.18 6.57
C LEU A 105 8.61 5.42 6.40
N ALA A 106 9.33 5.51 5.28
CA ALA A 106 10.03 6.73 4.88
C ALA A 106 9.50 7.22 3.54
N ILE A 107 9.10 8.48 3.49
CA ILE A 107 8.63 9.16 2.28
C ILE A 107 9.57 10.33 2.01
N ASN A 108 10.18 10.36 0.83
CA ASN A 108 11.14 11.38 0.43
C ASN A 108 10.57 12.17 -0.76
N PHE A 109 10.16 13.40 -0.51
CA PHE A 109 9.77 14.34 -1.54
C PHE A 109 11.01 15.14 -1.98
N ILE A 110 11.53 14.83 -3.16
CA ILE A 110 12.74 15.45 -3.69
C ILE A 110 12.38 16.19 -4.96
N LYS A 111 12.71 17.49 -5.00
CA LYS A 111 12.56 18.34 -6.17
C LYS A 111 13.91 18.96 -6.52
N HIS A 112 14.38 18.70 -7.74
CA HIS A 112 15.53 19.35 -8.35
C HIS A 112 15.03 20.22 -9.49
N ASP A 113 15.27 21.52 -9.39
CA ASP A 113 14.79 22.53 -10.36
C ASP A 113 13.27 22.42 -10.62
N SER A 114 12.89 22.01 -11.82
CA SER A 114 11.49 21.84 -12.23
C SER A 114 10.98 20.40 -12.13
N ILE A 115 11.83 19.44 -11.74
CA ILE A 115 11.52 18.00 -11.76
C ILE A 115 11.43 17.46 -10.34
N ALA A 116 10.31 16.83 -9.99
CA ALA A 116 10.13 16.20 -8.69
C ALA A 116 9.90 14.68 -8.81
N ASN A 117 10.37 13.91 -7.82
CA ASN A 117 10.17 12.45 -7.81
C ASN A 117 8.71 12.03 -7.56
N TYR A 118 7.84 12.96 -7.26
CA TYR A 118 6.41 12.77 -7.01
C TYR A 118 5.51 13.38 -8.10
N ASP A 119 6.06 13.91 -9.19
CA ASP A 119 5.27 14.53 -10.26
C ASP A 119 4.20 13.59 -10.85
N PHE A 120 4.52 12.29 -10.97
CA PHE A 120 3.60 11.29 -11.52
C PHE A 120 2.27 11.19 -10.77
N LEU A 121 2.21 11.59 -9.49
CA LEU A 121 0.97 11.62 -8.70
C LEU A 121 -0.03 12.66 -9.23
N PHE A 122 0.44 13.63 -10.01
CA PHE A 122 -0.34 14.76 -10.50
C PHE A 122 -0.65 14.70 -12.01
N PHE A 123 0.13 13.94 -12.79
CA PHE A 123 -0.02 13.90 -14.25
C PHE A 123 -1.37 13.37 -14.75
N LYS A 124 -2.02 12.47 -14.04
CA LYS A 124 -3.31 11.90 -14.46
C LYS A 124 -4.47 12.90 -14.40
N ARG A 125 -4.32 14.00 -13.68
CA ARG A 125 -5.35 15.07 -13.56
C ARG A 125 -5.23 16.17 -14.59
N GLN A 126 -4.07 16.30 -15.26
CA GLN A 126 -3.86 17.36 -16.26
C GLN A 126 -4.51 17.07 -17.61
N GLN A 127 -4.92 15.83 -17.90
CA GLN A 127 -5.66 15.51 -19.13
C GLN A 127 -7.14 15.89 -19.07
N GLU A 128 -7.68 16.23 -17.89
CA GLU A 128 -9.10 16.60 -17.72
C GLU A 128 -9.34 18.04 -17.26
N ALA A 129 -8.29 18.81 -16.99
CA ALA A 129 -8.43 20.21 -16.57
C ALA A 129 -7.54 21.13 -17.42
N GLU A 130 -8.19 21.98 -18.20
CA GLU A 130 -7.55 23.09 -18.91
C GLU A 130 -6.70 23.95 -17.97
N LEU A 131 -5.51 24.27 -18.45
CA LEU A 131 -4.48 25.17 -17.96
C LEU A 131 -4.97 26.29 -17.01
N GLN A 132 -4.79 26.09 -15.72
CA GLN A 132 -4.71 27.20 -14.77
C GLN A 132 -3.29 27.25 -14.18
N PRO A 133 -2.68 28.43 -14.06
CA PRO A 133 -1.34 28.59 -13.53
C PRO A 133 -1.30 28.18 -12.05
N VAL A 134 -0.39 27.30 -11.69
CA VAL A 134 -0.18 26.82 -10.32
C VAL A 134 0.40 27.95 -9.50
N ILE A 135 -0.43 28.56 -8.65
CA ILE A 135 -0.01 29.58 -7.69
C ILE A 135 0.82 28.89 -6.60
N GLU A 136 1.96 29.45 -6.29
CA GLU A 136 3.04 28.93 -5.44
C GLU A 136 2.71 28.79 -3.93
N SER A 137 1.47 28.98 -3.50
CA SER A 137 1.09 29.10 -2.08
C SER A 137 0.54 27.84 -1.40
N ASP A 138 0.76 26.61 -1.94
CA ASP A 138 -0.11 25.50 -1.55
C ASP A 138 0.63 24.28 -0.91
N TYR A 139 1.62 24.53 -0.04
CA TYR A 139 2.24 23.45 0.75
C TYR A 139 1.22 22.74 1.65
N ALA A 140 0.33 23.48 2.31
CA ALA A 140 -0.71 22.95 3.17
C ALA A 140 -1.66 22.01 2.39
N ASN A 141 -2.14 22.46 1.23
CA ASN A 141 -3.02 21.65 0.38
C ASN A 141 -2.32 20.44 -0.26
N ARG A 142 -1.00 20.45 -0.44
CA ARG A 142 -0.24 19.28 -0.91
C ARG A 142 -0.12 18.25 0.20
N ILE A 143 0.23 18.68 1.40
CA ILE A 143 0.29 17.81 2.58
C ILE A 143 -1.08 17.23 2.87
N ASP A 144 -2.14 18.03 2.84
CA ASP A 144 -3.52 17.56 3.01
C ASP A 144 -3.94 16.54 1.96
N ARG A 145 -3.55 16.70 0.69
CA ARG A 145 -3.83 15.70 -0.36
C ARG A 145 -3.09 14.39 -0.13
N ILE A 146 -1.83 14.45 0.29
CA ILE A 146 -1.03 13.28 0.60
C ILE A 146 -1.58 12.59 1.84
N LEU A 147 -1.93 13.34 2.88
CA LEU A 147 -2.58 12.81 4.07
C LEU A 147 -3.92 12.18 3.71
N ASN A 148 -4.75 12.82 2.89
CA ASN A 148 -6.02 12.27 2.44
C ASN A 148 -5.87 11.00 1.59
N LEU A 149 -4.81 10.90 0.78
CA LEU A 149 -4.46 9.65 0.09
C LEU A 149 -4.09 8.55 1.09
N ILE A 150 -3.25 8.87 2.07
CA ILE A 150 -2.87 7.94 3.15
C ILE A 150 -4.10 7.56 3.98
N TYR A 151 -4.91 8.54 4.36
CA TYR A 151 -6.15 8.32 5.12
C TYR A 151 -7.17 7.44 4.39
N GLY A 152 -7.27 7.56 3.06
CA GLY A 152 -8.14 6.70 2.24
C GLY A 152 -7.72 5.23 2.21
N PHE A 153 -6.48 4.92 2.60
CA PHE A 153 -5.95 3.55 2.71
C PHE A 153 -5.83 3.05 4.14
N LEU A 154 -6.06 3.93 5.14
CA LEU A 154 -5.97 3.53 6.54
C LEU A 154 -7.25 2.80 6.96
N PRO A 155 -7.12 1.63 7.58
CA PRO A 155 -8.25 0.90 8.15
C PRO A 155 -8.77 1.62 9.40
N GLU A 156 -9.94 1.21 9.88
CA GLU A 156 -10.52 1.69 11.15
C GLU A 156 -9.57 1.53 12.34
N ASN A 157 -8.69 0.51 12.27
CA ASN A 157 -7.69 0.22 13.30
C ASN A 157 -6.34 -0.01 12.67
N GLY A 158 -5.31 0.61 13.24
CA GLY A 158 -3.96 0.45 12.75
C GLY A 158 -2.91 1.06 13.67
N GLN A 159 -1.68 0.64 13.47
CA GLN A 159 -0.53 1.22 14.13
C GLN A 159 0.59 1.44 13.12
N LEU A 160 1.06 2.66 13.07
CA LEU A 160 2.21 3.07 12.26
C LEU A 160 3.33 3.45 13.21
N ARG A 161 4.51 2.91 12.99
CA ARG A 161 5.72 3.19 13.78
C ARG A 161 6.84 3.67 12.89
N GLN A 162 7.65 4.59 13.41
CA GLN A 162 8.84 5.11 12.73
C GLN A 162 8.51 5.67 11.34
N ILE A 163 7.65 6.70 11.32
CA ILE A 163 7.31 7.41 10.08
C ILE A 163 8.29 8.59 9.92
N ASN A 164 8.99 8.60 8.80
CA ASN A 164 9.88 9.68 8.41
C ASN A 164 9.38 10.31 7.12
N ILE A 165 9.09 11.58 7.14
CA ILE A 165 8.71 12.33 5.94
C ILE A 165 9.77 13.40 5.72
N THR A 166 10.42 13.38 4.57
CA THR A 166 11.43 14.37 4.20
C THR A 166 11.00 15.12 2.95
N GLU A 167 11.21 16.41 2.94
CA GLU A 167 11.09 17.24 1.75
C GLU A 167 12.43 17.93 1.49
N ARG A 168 12.94 17.79 0.29
CA ARG A 168 14.13 18.47 -0.20
C ARG A 168 13.78 19.24 -1.46
N LYS A 169 13.93 20.54 -1.42
CA LYS A 169 13.80 21.43 -2.57
C LYS A 169 15.06 22.25 -2.68
N ASP A 170 15.89 21.94 -3.67
CA ASP A 170 17.21 22.55 -3.89
C ASP A 170 18.09 22.45 -2.63
N SER A 171 18.38 23.58 -1.98
CA SER A 171 19.14 23.66 -0.73
C SER A 171 18.28 23.60 0.53
N ASN A 172 16.96 23.66 0.43
CA ASN A 172 16.04 23.61 1.55
C ASN A 172 15.70 22.16 1.91
N PHE A 173 15.74 21.86 3.21
CA PHE A 173 15.45 20.53 3.75
C PHE A 173 14.51 20.65 4.95
N VAL A 174 13.44 19.88 4.91
CA VAL A 174 12.50 19.72 6.02
C VAL A 174 12.35 18.23 6.30
N ALA A 175 12.40 17.84 7.57
CA ALA A 175 12.17 16.46 8.00
C ALA A 175 11.18 16.44 9.15
N VAL A 176 10.21 15.54 9.07
CA VAL A 176 9.24 15.25 10.12
C VAL A 176 9.40 13.79 10.50
N ASN A 177 9.63 13.55 11.80
CA ASN A 177 9.68 12.20 12.35
C ASN A 177 8.51 12.00 13.30
N ILE A 178 7.72 10.96 13.07
CA ILE A 178 6.60 10.55 13.91
C ILE A 178 6.94 9.17 14.48
N PRO A 179 7.28 9.08 15.78
CA PRO A 179 7.70 7.82 16.38
C PRO A 179 6.62 6.74 16.35
N SER A 180 5.39 7.13 16.67
CA SER A 180 4.25 6.22 16.68
C SER A 180 2.96 6.97 16.39
N PHE A 181 2.08 6.31 15.65
CA PHE A 181 0.76 6.80 15.30
C PHE A 181 -0.23 5.65 15.39
N ILE A 182 -1.26 5.81 16.21
CA ILE A 182 -2.28 4.78 16.46
C ILE A 182 -3.61 5.27 15.93
N ILE A 183 -4.32 4.40 15.25
CA ILE A 183 -5.68 4.60 14.76
C ILE A 183 -6.56 3.58 15.46
N GLU A 184 -7.53 4.05 16.20
CA GLU A 184 -8.56 3.23 16.86
C GLU A 184 -9.93 3.80 16.56
N ASN A 185 -10.80 3.02 15.92
CA ASN A 185 -12.15 3.40 15.54
C ASN A 185 -12.21 4.77 14.83
N ASN A 186 -11.34 5.00 13.85
CA ASN A 186 -11.15 6.26 13.13
C ASN A 186 -10.71 7.46 14.03
N HIS A 187 -10.27 7.22 15.25
CA HIS A 187 -9.65 8.23 16.10
C HIS A 187 -8.13 8.12 16.07
N PHE A 188 -7.45 9.25 15.99
CA PHE A 188 -6.01 9.33 15.85
C PHE A 188 -5.36 9.70 17.18
N GLN A 189 -4.33 8.95 17.58
CA GLN A 189 -3.50 9.24 18.74
C GLN A 189 -2.04 9.19 18.31
N SER A 190 -1.29 10.29 18.54
CA SER A 190 0.16 10.34 18.41
C SER A 190 0.77 10.25 19.79
N THR A 191 1.78 9.41 19.95
CA THR A 191 2.61 9.32 21.16
C THR A 191 4.03 9.72 20.83
#